data_cf221edad061ee6d28ed71def4e5cfcf
#
_entry.id   cf221edad061ee6d28ed71def4e5cfcf
#
_cell.length_a   1.000
_cell.length_b   1.000
_cell.length_c   1.000
_cell.angle_alpha   90.00
_cell.angle_beta   90.00
_cell.angle_gamma   90.00
#
_symmetry.space_group_name_H-M   'P 1'
#
loop_
_entity.id
_entity.type
_entity.pdbx_description
1 polymer ?
#
loop_
_entity_poly.entity_id
_entity_poly.type
_entity_poly.pdbx_seq_one_letter_code
_entity_poly.pdbx_strand_id
1 'polypeptide(L)'
;MAEVHVFLRRKALPRINPIRFMERVGFTGRYPALDDATKYAVMAAFLGHNQPPTNDTFARAAAWPGFALHLGAPWLSVSPDGDGAVVTTPQGPHRFDFLVLSTGLVSDPGLRPELRLVADRIARWADRHAPPAGQANALIDAHPYLGPGFELLPRDPADAAALHGLFAFNYSALISLGLSASALSGLKNALPRLVRG
;
A
#
# COMPACT_ATOMS: atom_id res chain seq x y z
N MET A 1 23.99 -15.73 19.61
CA MET A 1 22.68 -15.06 19.85
C MET A 1 22.18 -14.66 18.48
N ALA A 2 20.91 -14.85 18.17
CA ALA A 2 20.37 -14.43 16.87
C ALA A 2 20.35 -12.91 16.77
N GLU A 3 20.78 -12.36 15.64
CA GLU A 3 20.77 -10.93 15.35
C GLU A 3 19.64 -10.61 14.35
N VAL A 4 19.02 -9.44 14.53
CA VAL A 4 17.97 -8.93 13.64
C VAL A 4 18.30 -7.51 13.24
N HIS A 5 18.57 -7.29 11.96
CA HIS A 5 18.89 -6.00 11.42
C HIS A 5 17.70 -5.46 10.61
N VAL A 6 17.25 -4.25 10.92
CA VAL A 6 16.16 -3.57 10.22
C VAL A 6 16.75 -2.41 9.42
N PHE A 7 16.53 -2.41 8.11
CA PHE A 7 17.04 -1.40 7.20
C PHE A 7 15.91 -0.50 6.70
N LEU A 8 16.09 0.80 6.82
CA LEU A 8 15.15 1.81 6.35
C LEU A 8 15.85 2.76 5.36
N ARG A 9 15.23 2.97 4.20
CA ARG A 9 15.71 3.97 3.22
C ARG A 9 15.69 5.40 3.79
N ARG A 10 14.75 5.68 4.69
CA ARG A 10 14.59 7.00 5.33
C ARG A 10 15.67 7.21 6.39
N LYS A 11 16.14 8.46 6.52
CA LYS A 11 17.12 8.87 7.54
C LYS A 11 16.52 9.03 8.94
N ALA A 12 15.20 8.92 9.07
CA ALA A 12 14.49 9.03 10.33
C ALA A 12 13.29 8.09 10.35
N LEU A 13 12.93 7.59 11.53
CA LEU A 13 11.68 6.87 11.75
C LEU A 13 10.48 7.81 11.58
N PRO A 14 9.41 7.35 10.91
CA PRO A 14 8.18 8.12 10.84
C PRO A 14 7.58 8.29 12.26
N ARG A 15 6.99 9.46 12.53
CA ARG A 15 6.36 9.78 13.83
C ARG A 15 4.86 10.00 13.74
N ILE A 16 4.35 10.19 12.51
CA ILE A 16 2.93 10.44 12.24
C ILE A 16 2.30 9.12 11.80
N ASN A 17 1.23 8.72 12.46
CA ASN A 17 0.41 7.60 12.01
C ASN A 17 -0.78 8.12 11.19
N PRO A 18 -0.73 8.03 9.84
CA PRO A 18 -1.79 8.54 8.98
C PRO A 18 -3.08 7.72 9.10
N ILE A 19 -3.01 6.45 9.49
CA ILE A 19 -4.18 5.57 9.66
C ILE A 19 -5.10 6.12 10.75
N ARG A 20 -4.56 6.60 11.88
CA ARG A 20 -5.37 7.17 12.96
C ARG A 20 -6.24 8.36 12.50
N PHE A 21 -5.75 9.16 11.56
CA PHE A 21 -6.56 10.20 10.96
C PHE A 21 -7.71 9.62 10.13
N MET A 22 -7.41 8.63 9.29
CA MET A 22 -8.39 7.96 8.42
C MET A 22 -9.45 7.18 9.20
N GLU A 23 -9.12 6.68 10.41
CA GLU A 23 -10.02 5.93 11.29
C GLU A 23 -10.97 6.81 12.10
N ARG A 24 -10.82 8.13 12.07
CA ARG A 24 -11.70 9.04 12.83
C ARG A 24 -13.16 8.83 12.44
N VAL A 25 -14.01 8.96 13.47
CA VAL A 25 -15.47 8.79 13.35
C VAL A 25 -16.02 9.63 12.19
N GLY A 26 -16.72 8.96 11.30
CA GLY A 26 -17.35 9.56 10.13
C GLY A 26 -16.44 9.74 8.93
N PHE A 27 -15.10 9.77 9.05
CA PHE A 27 -14.24 9.93 7.88
C PHE A 27 -14.26 8.68 6.99
N THR A 28 -14.00 7.49 7.55
CA THR A 28 -14.03 6.23 6.79
C THR A 28 -15.38 5.99 6.10
N GLY A 29 -16.48 6.31 6.77
CA GLY A 29 -17.82 6.17 6.20
C GLY A 29 -18.15 7.16 5.09
N ARG A 30 -17.59 8.38 5.15
CA ARG A 30 -17.84 9.47 4.18
C ARG A 30 -16.86 9.47 3.01
N TYR A 31 -15.66 8.91 3.20
CA TYR A 31 -14.59 8.94 2.21
C TYR A 31 -15.04 8.52 0.80
N PRO A 32 -15.81 7.42 0.62
CA PRO A 32 -16.23 6.98 -0.72
C PRO A 32 -17.09 8.01 -1.47
N ALA A 33 -17.74 8.94 -0.76
CA ALA A 33 -18.57 10.00 -1.35
C ALA A 33 -17.80 11.28 -1.72
N LEU A 34 -16.50 11.35 -1.43
CA LEU A 34 -15.65 12.45 -1.86
C LEU A 34 -15.45 12.40 -3.38
N ASP A 35 -15.21 13.59 -3.97
CA ASP A 35 -14.78 13.69 -5.36
C ASP A 35 -13.36 13.15 -5.56
N ASP A 36 -13.00 12.83 -6.81
CA ASP A 36 -11.73 12.19 -7.14
C ASP A 36 -10.53 13.08 -6.84
N ALA A 37 -10.62 14.39 -7.02
CA ALA A 37 -9.52 15.30 -6.70
C ALA A 37 -9.22 15.30 -5.19
N THR A 38 -10.27 15.32 -4.36
CA THR A 38 -10.14 15.23 -2.90
C THR A 38 -9.60 13.87 -2.47
N LYS A 39 -10.11 12.76 -3.04
CA LYS A 39 -9.59 11.40 -2.77
C LYS A 39 -8.11 11.30 -3.11
N TYR A 40 -7.73 11.79 -4.28
CA TYR A 40 -6.34 11.77 -4.75
C TYR A 40 -5.42 12.54 -3.79
N ALA A 41 -5.77 13.77 -3.44
CA ALA A 41 -4.99 14.62 -2.53
C ALA A 41 -4.84 13.98 -1.13
N VAL A 42 -5.94 13.46 -0.56
CA VAL A 42 -5.93 12.77 0.74
C VAL A 42 -5.03 11.54 0.70
N MET A 43 -5.12 10.73 -0.36
CA MET A 43 -4.31 9.52 -0.48
C MET A 43 -2.85 9.82 -0.81
N ALA A 44 -2.54 10.87 -1.54
CA ALA A 44 -1.17 11.33 -1.75
C ALA A 44 -0.52 11.72 -0.42
N ALA A 45 -1.23 12.47 0.43
CA ALA A 45 -0.78 12.80 1.78
C ALA A 45 -0.63 11.52 2.64
N PHE A 46 -1.60 10.60 2.60
CA PHE A 46 -1.57 9.34 3.33
C PHE A 46 -0.35 8.47 2.95
N LEU A 47 -0.14 8.23 1.66
CA LEU A 47 0.97 7.42 1.15
C LEU A 47 2.32 8.11 1.32
N GLY A 48 2.34 9.44 1.41
CA GLY A 48 3.54 10.22 1.74
C GLY A 48 4.07 9.97 3.16
N HIS A 49 3.20 9.49 4.06
CA HIS A 49 3.55 9.17 5.43
C HIS A 49 3.58 7.65 5.63
N ASN A 50 4.72 7.12 6.03
CA ASN A 50 4.78 5.72 6.44
C ASN A 50 4.26 5.57 7.85
N GLN A 51 3.46 4.53 8.09
CA GLN A 51 3.00 4.20 9.43
C GLN A 51 4.17 3.79 10.33
N PRO A 52 4.37 4.46 11.49
CA PRO A 52 5.35 4.00 12.47
C PRO A 52 4.87 2.73 13.18
N PRO A 53 5.78 1.91 13.71
CA PRO A 53 5.40 0.91 14.70
C PRO A 53 4.80 1.61 15.93
N THR A 54 4.00 0.89 16.72
CA THR A 54 3.59 1.41 18.04
C THR A 54 4.80 1.52 18.94
N ASN A 55 4.76 2.44 19.92
CA ASN A 55 5.87 2.63 20.86
C ASN A 55 6.21 1.34 21.62
N ASP A 56 5.20 0.58 22.03
CA ASP A 56 5.38 -0.71 22.71
C ASP A 56 6.09 -1.72 21.81
N THR A 57 5.62 -1.88 20.58
CA THR A 57 6.24 -2.80 19.61
C THR A 57 7.70 -2.43 19.35
N PHE A 58 7.98 -1.13 19.18
CA PHE A 58 9.34 -0.67 18.97
C PHE A 58 10.22 -0.88 20.20
N ALA A 59 9.73 -0.54 21.39
CA ALA A 59 10.47 -0.70 22.65
C ALA A 59 10.81 -2.18 22.90
N ARG A 60 9.87 -3.10 22.64
CA ARG A 60 10.10 -4.56 22.76
C ARG A 60 11.17 -5.04 21.79
N ALA A 61 11.14 -4.58 20.54
CA ALA A 61 12.17 -4.93 19.56
C ALA A 61 13.54 -4.36 19.96
N ALA A 62 13.59 -3.09 20.35
CA ALA A 62 14.83 -2.40 20.75
C ALA A 62 15.44 -2.94 22.05
N ALA A 63 14.65 -3.59 22.91
CA ALA A 63 15.15 -4.25 24.12
C ALA A 63 15.90 -5.58 23.79
N TRP A 64 15.79 -6.11 22.60
CA TRP A 64 16.51 -7.31 22.20
C TRP A 64 17.99 -6.97 21.96
N PRO A 65 18.96 -7.63 22.64
CA PRO A 65 20.39 -7.29 22.52
C PRO A 65 20.98 -7.44 21.12
N GLY A 66 20.39 -8.32 20.28
CA GLY A 66 20.78 -8.51 18.89
C GLY A 66 20.00 -7.64 17.88
N PHE A 67 19.22 -6.63 18.34
CA PHE A 67 18.49 -5.75 17.44
C PHE A 67 19.35 -4.59 16.97
N ALA A 68 19.44 -4.39 15.65
CA ALA A 68 20.11 -3.25 15.04
C ALA A 68 19.19 -2.54 14.05
N LEU A 69 19.14 -1.19 14.15
CA LEU A 69 18.34 -0.34 13.26
C LEU A 69 19.28 0.52 12.39
N HIS A 70 19.20 0.34 11.07
CA HIS A 70 19.97 1.07 10.07
C HIS A 70 19.08 2.09 9.36
N LEU A 71 19.29 3.36 9.64
CA LEU A 71 18.56 4.47 9.01
C LEU A 71 19.34 5.03 7.82
N GLY A 72 18.66 5.48 6.77
CA GLY A 72 19.30 5.95 5.54
C GLY A 72 20.10 4.85 4.83
N ALA A 73 19.68 3.60 5.00
CA ALA A 73 20.35 2.39 4.53
C ALA A 73 19.50 1.63 3.49
N PRO A 74 19.26 2.20 2.29
CA PRO A 74 18.63 1.45 1.21
C PRO A 74 19.50 0.24 0.83
N TRP A 75 18.88 -0.88 0.49
CA TRP A 75 19.60 -1.97 -0.15
C TRP A 75 19.93 -1.57 -1.59
N LEU A 76 21.23 -1.57 -1.92
CA LEU A 76 21.74 -1.24 -3.24
C LEU A 76 21.83 -2.50 -4.11
N SER A 77 22.21 -3.62 -3.50
CA SER A 77 22.22 -4.94 -4.15
C SER A 77 22.06 -6.05 -3.11
N VAL A 78 21.65 -7.21 -3.61
CA VAL A 78 21.60 -8.47 -2.85
C VAL A 78 22.25 -9.54 -3.72
N SER A 79 23.18 -10.31 -3.16
CA SER A 79 23.84 -11.43 -3.83
C SER A 79 23.82 -12.67 -2.93
N PRO A 80 23.67 -13.88 -3.48
CA PRO A 80 23.85 -15.11 -2.73
C PRO A 80 25.28 -15.23 -2.17
N ASP A 81 25.41 -15.83 -0.98
CA ASP A 81 26.68 -16.15 -0.35
C ASP A 81 26.57 -17.44 0.47
N GLY A 82 26.93 -18.56 -0.14
CA GLY A 82 26.70 -19.89 0.42
C GLY A 82 25.23 -20.19 0.62
N ASP A 83 24.83 -20.48 1.85
CA ASP A 83 23.46 -20.71 2.31
C ASP A 83 22.73 -19.44 2.76
N GLY A 84 23.39 -18.26 2.67
CA GLY A 84 22.87 -16.97 3.04
C GLY A 84 22.89 -15.96 1.89
N ALA A 85 22.88 -14.67 2.24
CA ALA A 85 22.94 -13.57 1.30
C ALA A 85 23.72 -12.39 1.86
N VAL A 86 24.41 -11.67 0.97
CA VAL A 86 25.05 -10.39 1.26
C VAL A 86 24.18 -9.25 0.75
N VAL A 87 23.82 -8.35 1.64
CA VAL A 87 23.10 -7.11 1.34
C VAL A 87 24.09 -5.96 1.36
N THR A 88 24.23 -5.24 0.26
CA THR A 88 25.08 -4.04 0.17
C THR A 88 24.24 -2.80 0.43
N THR A 89 24.71 -1.95 1.33
CA THR A 89 24.11 -0.66 1.67
C THR A 89 25.15 0.47 1.50
N PRO A 90 24.77 1.76 1.59
CA PRO A 90 25.75 2.85 1.63
C PRO A 90 26.73 2.78 2.81
N GLN A 91 26.39 2.03 3.87
CA GLN A 91 27.25 1.84 5.04
C GLN A 91 28.16 0.62 4.91
N GLY A 92 28.03 -0.16 3.83
CA GLY A 92 28.83 -1.34 3.56
C GLY A 92 28.00 -2.61 3.38
N PRO A 93 28.66 -3.78 3.19
CA PRO A 93 28.01 -5.07 3.05
C PRO A 93 27.65 -5.66 4.41
N HIS A 94 26.54 -6.40 4.44
CA HIS A 94 26.07 -7.16 5.60
C HIS A 94 25.67 -8.56 5.13
N ARG A 95 26.13 -9.63 5.81
CA ARG A 95 25.75 -11.01 5.53
C ARG A 95 24.65 -11.46 6.47
N PHE A 96 23.65 -12.16 5.92
CA PHE A 96 22.52 -12.70 6.65
C PHE A 96 22.17 -14.11 6.18
N ASP A 97 21.67 -14.93 7.08
CA ASP A 97 21.13 -16.26 6.77
C ASP A 97 19.73 -16.15 6.15
N PHE A 98 18.94 -15.15 6.56
CA PHE A 98 17.58 -14.93 6.07
C PHE A 98 17.31 -13.46 5.77
N LEU A 99 16.52 -13.18 4.72
CA LEU A 99 16.06 -11.87 4.36
C LEU A 99 14.54 -11.82 4.40
N VAL A 100 13.99 -10.79 5.08
CA VAL A 100 12.55 -10.51 5.10
C VAL A 100 12.28 -9.20 4.38
N LEU A 101 11.51 -9.26 3.29
CA LEU A 101 11.15 -8.09 2.49
C LEU A 101 9.82 -7.52 2.97
N SER A 102 9.84 -6.31 3.55
CA SER A 102 8.68 -5.56 3.99
C SER A 102 8.59 -4.23 3.25
N THR A 103 8.54 -4.28 1.92
CA THR A 103 8.66 -3.11 1.04
C THR A 103 7.33 -2.41 0.75
N GLY A 104 6.22 -2.91 1.31
CA GLY A 104 4.87 -2.40 1.08
C GLY A 104 4.15 -3.13 -0.06
N LEU A 105 3.04 -2.56 -0.51
CA LEU A 105 2.17 -3.14 -1.53
C LEU A 105 2.10 -2.22 -2.74
N VAL A 106 2.08 -2.83 -3.93
CA VAL A 106 1.72 -2.18 -5.19
C VAL A 106 0.41 -2.81 -5.65
N SER A 107 -0.60 -1.97 -5.91
CA SER A 107 -1.95 -2.41 -6.28
C SER A 107 -2.24 -2.22 -7.77
N ASP A 108 -1.27 -2.49 -8.62
CA ASP A 108 -1.50 -2.51 -10.07
C ASP A 108 -2.12 -3.86 -10.48
N PRO A 109 -3.31 -3.85 -11.14
CA PRO A 109 -3.91 -5.05 -11.71
C PRO A 109 -2.99 -5.84 -12.63
N GLY A 110 -2.09 -5.17 -13.37
CA GLY A 110 -1.12 -5.80 -14.26
C GLY A 110 -0.08 -6.67 -13.55
N LEU A 111 0.12 -6.47 -12.24
CA LEU A 111 1.02 -7.27 -11.41
C LEU A 111 0.32 -8.45 -10.74
N ARG A 112 -0.96 -8.69 -11.03
CA ARG A 112 -1.78 -9.73 -10.42
C ARG A 112 -1.97 -10.88 -11.40
N PRO A 113 -1.29 -12.04 -11.21
CA PRO A 113 -1.41 -13.18 -12.12
C PRO A 113 -2.86 -13.65 -12.31
N GLU A 114 -3.68 -13.56 -11.26
CA GLU A 114 -5.09 -13.92 -11.28
C GLU A 114 -5.94 -13.02 -12.20
N LEU A 115 -5.49 -11.78 -12.46
CA LEU A 115 -6.17 -10.81 -13.32
C LEU A 115 -5.61 -10.75 -14.75
N ARG A 116 -4.59 -11.57 -15.10
CA ARG A 116 -3.86 -11.47 -16.36
C ARG A 116 -4.72 -11.43 -17.62
N LEU A 117 -5.90 -12.05 -17.59
CA LEU A 117 -6.82 -12.11 -18.74
C LEU A 117 -7.63 -10.81 -18.93
N VAL A 118 -7.73 -9.98 -17.89
CA VAL A 118 -8.57 -8.78 -17.89
C VAL A 118 -7.83 -7.53 -17.42
N ALA A 119 -6.58 -7.64 -16.98
CA ALA A 119 -5.83 -6.54 -16.36
C ALA A 119 -5.76 -5.27 -17.22
N ASP A 120 -5.64 -5.40 -18.54
CA ASP A 120 -5.57 -4.27 -19.47
C ASP A 120 -6.92 -3.59 -19.72
N ARG A 121 -8.01 -4.28 -19.35
CA ARG A 121 -9.39 -3.77 -19.47
C ARG A 121 -9.83 -3.03 -18.21
N ILE A 122 -9.15 -3.23 -17.08
CA ILE A 122 -9.46 -2.59 -15.81
C ILE A 122 -9.02 -1.13 -15.84
N ALA A 123 -9.94 -0.20 -15.55
CA ALA A 123 -9.61 1.20 -15.37
C ALA A 123 -8.69 1.38 -14.16
N ARG A 124 -7.65 2.18 -14.32
CA ARG A 124 -6.79 2.66 -13.23
C ARG A 124 -7.14 4.09 -12.87
N TRP A 125 -6.65 4.56 -11.75
CA TRP A 125 -6.85 5.97 -11.35
C TRP A 125 -6.30 6.94 -12.40
N ALA A 126 -5.16 6.63 -13.04
CA ALA A 126 -4.63 7.43 -14.15
C ALA A 126 -5.57 7.55 -15.36
N ASP A 127 -6.48 6.60 -15.56
CA ASP A 127 -7.46 6.65 -16.65
C ASP A 127 -8.67 7.55 -16.33
N ARG A 128 -8.87 7.93 -15.06
CA ARG A 128 -10.06 8.64 -14.58
C ARG A 128 -9.77 10.00 -13.97
N HIS A 129 -8.56 10.21 -13.44
CA HIS A 129 -8.19 11.46 -12.80
C HIS A 129 -6.78 11.88 -13.20
N ALA A 130 -6.64 13.13 -13.62
CA ALA A 130 -5.37 13.80 -13.89
C ALA A 130 -5.09 14.80 -12.77
N PRO A 131 -4.12 14.57 -11.88
CA PRO A 131 -3.79 15.51 -10.83
C PRO A 131 -3.12 16.77 -11.42
N PRO A 132 -3.06 17.89 -10.66
CA PRO A 132 -2.33 19.08 -11.07
C PRO A 132 -0.86 18.76 -11.38
N ALA A 133 -0.25 19.58 -12.25
CA ALA A 133 1.16 19.41 -12.66
C ALA A 133 2.09 19.28 -11.44
N GLY A 134 2.97 18.29 -11.45
CA GLY A 134 3.92 18.00 -10.36
C GLY A 134 3.32 17.26 -9.16
N GLN A 135 2.04 16.91 -9.17
CA GLN A 135 1.38 16.17 -8.08
C GLN A 135 1.06 14.70 -8.44
N ALA A 136 1.49 14.23 -9.60
CA ALA A 136 1.32 12.83 -10.01
C ALA A 136 1.97 11.88 -8.99
N ASN A 137 1.27 10.78 -8.68
CA ASN A 137 1.74 9.75 -7.76
C ASN A 137 1.54 8.38 -8.39
N ALA A 138 2.63 7.78 -8.86
CA ALA A 138 2.61 6.51 -9.57
C ALA A 138 1.95 5.36 -8.77
N LEU A 139 2.00 5.38 -7.44
CA LEU A 139 1.31 4.37 -6.63
C LEU A 139 -0.21 4.55 -6.70
N ILE A 140 -0.72 5.78 -6.65
CA ILE A 140 -2.15 6.06 -6.80
C ILE A 140 -2.59 5.74 -8.22
N ASP A 141 -1.84 6.23 -9.20
CA ASP A 141 -2.15 6.13 -10.63
C ASP A 141 -2.31 4.67 -11.08
N ALA A 142 -1.53 3.75 -10.50
CA ALA A 142 -1.57 2.33 -10.80
C ALA A 142 -2.76 1.57 -10.15
N HIS A 143 -3.38 2.12 -9.09
CA HIS A 143 -4.51 1.43 -8.44
C HIS A 143 -5.69 1.27 -9.39
N PRO A 144 -6.45 0.16 -9.28
CA PRO A 144 -7.70 0.04 -10.01
C PRO A 144 -8.70 1.11 -9.54
N TYR A 145 -9.45 1.65 -10.48
CA TYR A 145 -10.57 2.54 -10.18
C TYR A 145 -11.82 1.70 -9.96
N LEU A 146 -12.38 1.77 -8.74
CA LEU A 146 -13.47 0.88 -8.32
C LEU A 146 -14.80 1.62 -8.24
N GLY A 147 -15.87 0.88 -8.50
CA GLY A 147 -17.23 1.26 -8.20
C GLY A 147 -17.55 1.25 -6.70
N PRO A 148 -18.74 1.73 -6.29
CA PRO A 148 -19.11 1.89 -4.88
C PRO A 148 -19.27 0.58 -4.11
N GLY A 149 -19.51 -0.54 -4.78
CA GLY A 149 -19.59 -1.90 -4.23
C GLY A 149 -18.30 -2.72 -4.40
N PHE A 150 -17.16 -2.08 -4.70
CA PHE A 150 -15.85 -2.71 -4.95
C PHE A 150 -15.69 -3.32 -6.33
N GLU A 151 -16.58 -3.07 -7.26
CA GLU A 151 -16.54 -3.57 -8.63
C GLU A 151 -15.30 -3.03 -9.35
N LEU A 152 -14.61 -3.88 -10.11
CA LEU A 152 -13.59 -3.46 -11.05
C LEU A 152 -14.28 -2.78 -12.24
N LEU A 153 -14.02 -1.48 -12.43
CA LEU A 153 -14.62 -0.73 -13.52
C LEU A 153 -13.80 -0.88 -14.81
N PRO A 154 -14.45 -0.93 -15.98
CA PRO A 154 -13.77 -1.06 -17.26
C PRO A 154 -13.07 0.24 -17.66
N ARG A 155 -11.92 0.13 -18.34
CA ARG A 155 -11.26 1.26 -18.98
C ARG A 155 -12.11 1.78 -20.14
N ASP A 156 -12.58 0.87 -20.99
CA ASP A 156 -13.52 1.12 -22.07
C ASP A 156 -14.90 0.53 -21.71
N PRO A 157 -16.01 1.26 -21.87
CA PRO A 157 -17.36 0.73 -21.65
C PRO A 157 -17.64 -0.58 -22.38
N ALA A 158 -17.04 -0.83 -23.53
CA ALA A 158 -17.17 -2.08 -24.28
C ALA A 158 -16.66 -3.31 -23.50
N ASP A 159 -15.76 -3.13 -22.55
CA ASP A 159 -15.20 -4.21 -21.72
C ASP A 159 -16.05 -4.53 -20.48
N ALA A 160 -17.19 -3.86 -20.26
CA ALA A 160 -18.02 -4.05 -19.08
C ALA A 160 -18.42 -5.51 -18.84
N ALA A 161 -18.78 -6.24 -19.92
CA ALA A 161 -19.17 -7.64 -19.82
C ALA A 161 -18.02 -8.54 -19.33
N ALA A 162 -16.77 -8.22 -19.70
CA ALA A 162 -15.61 -9.01 -19.30
C ALA A 162 -15.22 -8.82 -17.81
N LEU A 163 -15.65 -7.72 -17.18
CA LEU A 163 -15.38 -7.40 -15.79
C LEU A 163 -16.59 -7.64 -14.88
N HIS A 164 -17.73 -8.01 -15.45
CA HIS A 164 -18.95 -8.26 -14.67
C HIS A 164 -18.70 -9.33 -13.60
N GLY A 165 -19.09 -9.04 -12.35
CA GLY A 165 -18.91 -9.95 -11.22
C GLY A 165 -17.49 -10.00 -10.65
N LEU A 166 -16.56 -9.15 -11.10
CA LEU A 166 -15.23 -9.05 -10.52
C LEU A 166 -15.16 -7.90 -9.52
N PHE A 167 -14.74 -8.21 -8.29
CA PHE A 167 -14.66 -7.27 -7.17
C PHE A 167 -13.25 -7.26 -6.56
N ALA A 168 -12.78 -6.09 -6.13
CA ALA A 168 -11.51 -5.94 -5.42
C ALA A 168 -11.75 -5.61 -3.94
N PHE A 169 -12.15 -6.62 -3.14
CA PHE A 169 -12.36 -6.47 -1.69
C PHE A 169 -11.07 -6.73 -0.91
N ASN A 170 -10.08 -5.85 -1.10
CA ASN A 170 -8.75 -5.93 -0.50
C ASN A 170 -8.08 -4.56 -0.48
N TYR A 171 -6.76 -4.52 -0.28
CA TYR A 171 -5.98 -3.27 -0.26
C TYR A 171 -6.08 -2.45 -1.55
N SER A 172 -6.41 -3.05 -2.69
CA SER A 172 -6.61 -2.33 -3.96
C SER A 172 -7.78 -1.33 -3.91
N ALA A 173 -8.70 -1.47 -2.95
CA ALA A 173 -9.79 -0.53 -2.73
C ALA A 173 -9.37 0.78 -2.02
N LEU A 174 -8.13 0.89 -1.55
CA LEU A 174 -7.69 2.00 -0.71
C LEU A 174 -7.96 3.37 -1.33
N ILE A 175 -7.63 3.57 -2.59
CA ILE A 175 -7.76 4.90 -3.22
C ILE A 175 -9.22 5.24 -3.50
N SER A 176 -10.00 4.30 -4.02
CA SER A 176 -11.41 4.55 -4.37
C SER A 176 -12.33 4.61 -3.14
N LEU A 177 -12.08 3.76 -2.12
CA LEU A 177 -13.03 3.53 -1.01
C LEU A 177 -12.42 3.74 0.39
N GLY A 178 -11.17 4.22 0.47
CA GLY A 178 -10.50 4.50 1.74
C GLY A 178 -10.10 3.24 2.51
N LEU A 179 -10.04 3.34 3.84
CA LEU A 179 -9.67 2.21 4.70
C LEU A 179 -10.70 1.08 4.75
N SER A 180 -11.78 1.13 3.95
CA SER A 180 -12.91 0.21 4.01
C SER A 180 -12.50 -1.26 4.04
N ALA A 181 -12.05 -1.83 2.92
CA ALA A 181 -11.62 -3.23 2.84
C ALA A 181 -10.11 -3.42 3.12
N SER A 182 -9.37 -2.34 3.30
CA SER A 182 -7.91 -2.36 3.52
C SER A 182 -7.51 -2.39 4.99
N ALA A 183 -8.45 -2.19 5.92
CA ALA A 183 -8.21 -2.22 7.36
C ALA A 183 -9.39 -2.83 8.11
N LEU A 184 -9.13 -3.55 9.21
CA LEU A 184 -10.18 -4.17 10.04
C LEU A 184 -11.19 -3.14 10.57
N SER A 185 -10.72 -1.95 10.94
CA SER A 185 -11.56 -0.84 11.40
C SER A 185 -12.55 -0.34 10.35
N GLY A 186 -12.27 -0.57 9.07
CA GLY A 186 -13.10 -0.18 7.94
C GLY A 186 -14.23 -1.15 7.60
N LEU A 187 -14.12 -2.43 7.98
CA LEU A 187 -15.02 -3.51 7.54
C LEU A 187 -16.50 -3.23 7.84
N LYS A 188 -16.82 -2.58 8.94
CA LYS A 188 -18.21 -2.19 9.27
C LYS A 188 -18.84 -1.26 8.23
N ASN A 189 -18.03 -0.50 7.49
CA ASN A 189 -18.46 0.38 6.40
C ASN A 189 -18.41 -0.31 5.04
N ALA A 190 -17.53 -1.31 4.89
CA ALA A 190 -17.28 -2.03 3.66
C ALA A 190 -18.33 -3.10 3.37
N LEU A 191 -18.66 -3.93 4.37
CA LEU A 191 -19.60 -5.05 4.21
C LEU A 191 -20.98 -4.65 3.68
N PRO A 192 -21.64 -3.57 4.19
CA PRO A 192 -22.93 -3.14 3.64
C PRO A 192 -22.85 -2.66 2.18
N ARG A 193 -21.69 -2.21 1.71
CA ARG A 193 -21.49 -1.80 0.32
C ARG A 193 -21.33 -3.01 -0.59
N LEU A 194 -20.53 -3.99 -0.18
CA LEU A 194 -20.32 -5.22 -0.93
C LEU A 194 -21.62 -6.03 -1.14
N VAL A 195 -22.52 -6.01 -0.14
CA VAL A 195 -23.78 -6.77 -0.21
C VAL A 195 -24.85 -6.07 -1.08
N ARG A 196 -24.71 -4.75 -1.32
CA ARG A 196 -25.68 -3.97 -2.11
C ARG A 196 -25.25 -3.76 -3.57
N GLY A 197 -23.96 -3.96 -3.87
CA GLY A 197 -23.43 -3.96 -5.24
C GLY A 197 -23.63 -5.31 -5.87
#